data_9952725b158d420f926bc26def748ed3
#
_entry.id   9952725b158d420f926bc26def748ed3
#
_cell.length_a   1.000
_cell.length_b   1.000
_cell.length_c   1.000
_cell.angle_alpha   90.00
_cell.angle_beta   90.00
_cell.angle_gamma   90.00
#
_symmetry.space_group_name_H-M   'P 1'
#
loop_
_entity.id
_entity.type
_entity.pdbx_description
1 polymer ?
#
loop_
_entity_poly.entity_id
_entity_poly.type
_entity_poly.pdbx_seq_one_letter_code
_entity_poly.pdbx_strand_id
1 'polypeptide(L)'
;MPRMRRKKCDTPLSPLPWGEGGATDEGNIARAKARFAREPSRQPLSCKRGEDGARVALFREREDAKASAARLRKLGFSVACLPAIEIRTRSVRPQRSRYDAVVATSDKAFHADGAPDTSSPLYVVGARTGHAAEARGWRLASPPARDADELVRTLASALKPGASVLYLAGRDRKEAIEATLSGAFGVEIVEAYAAEARAAWTPAEARSLASCVAALHYSRRSAQLAARLAETAGVEACFLKLKHVCMSRDVAEPLQAIGAGRISIAETPDEAGLFRRLREELGGFPSLGSSRI
;
A
#
# COMPACT_ATOMS: atom_id res chain seq x y z
N MET A 1 44.33 53.96 -21.91
CA MET A 1 43.43 52.82 -22.08
C MET A 1 44.26 51.57 -22.18
N PRO A 2 44.34 50.69 -21.16
CA PRO A 2 44.90 49.35 -21.27
C PRO A 2 43.85 48.31 -21.38
N ARG A 3 44.02 47.40 -22.34
CA ARG A 3 43.18 46.19 -22.61
C ARG A 3 43.38 45.17 -21.52
N MET A 4 42.27 44.78 -20.81
CA MET A 4 42.28 43.64 -19.92
C MET A 4 42.12 42.34 -20.74
N ARG A 5 43.13 41.47 -20.62
CA ARG A 5 43.16 40.11 -21.16
C ARG A 5 42.21 39.23 -20.35
N ARG A 6 41.26 38.56 -21.00
CA ARG A 6 40.49 37.46 -20.44
C ARG A 6 41.36 36.22 -20.36
N LYS A 7 41.57 35.69 -19.16
CA LYS A 7 42.16 34.36 -18.94
C LYS A 7 41.04 33.33 -19.13
N LYS A 8 41.22 32.46 -20.12
CA LYS A 8 40.50 31.19 -20.22
C LYS A 8 41.02 30.23 -19.16
N CYS A 9 40.19 29.72 -18.29
CA CYS A 9 40.46 28.52 -17.50
C CYS A 9 39.77 27.34 -18.21
N ASP A 10 40.56 26.63 -19.01
CA ASP A 10 40.19 25.30 -19.52
C ASP A 10 40.68 24.28 -18.48
N THR A 11 39.76 23.71 -17.71
CA THR A 11 40.01 22.51 -16.94
C THR A 11 39.00 21.47 -17.42
N PRO A 12 39.41 20.34 -17.99
CA PRO A 12 38.51 19.30 -18.40
C PRO A 12 37.96 18.54 -17.17
N LEU A 13 36.66 18.52 -17.02
CA LEU A 13 35.96 17.64 -16.07
C LEU A 13 36.07 16.19 -16.55
N SER A 14 36.81 15.41 -15.81
CA SER A 14 36.83 13.95 -15.99
C SER A 14 35.43 13.35 -15.72
N PRO A 15 34.95 12.44 -16.56
CA PRO A 15 33.67 11.75 -16.29
C PRO A 15 33.86 10.79 -15.13
N LEU A 16 32.96 10.85 -14.16
CA LEU A 16 32.81 9.85 -13.12
C LEU A 16 32.39 8.50 -13.75
N PRO A 17 32.95 7.39 -13.30
CA PRO A 17 32.58 6.10 -13.83
C PRO A 17 31.18 5.72 -13.32
N TRP A 18 30.25 5.62 -14.23
CA TRP A 18 28.98 4.91 -14.02
C TRP A 18 29.31 3.43 -13.85
N GLY A 19 29.26 2.95 -12.61
CA GLY A 19 29.35 1.53 -12.33
C GLY A 19 28.13 0.83 -12.89
N GLU A 20 28.29 0.16 -14.03
CA GLU A 20 27.39 -0.86 -14.48
C GLU A 20 27.44 -2.04 -13.49
N GLY A 21 26.50 -2.04 -12.56
CA GLY A 21 26.25 -3.13 -11.63
C GLY A 21 24.89 -3.73 -11.91
N GLY A 22 24.70 -4.26 -13.10
CA GLY A 22 23.61 -5.17 -13.42
C GLY A 22 23.82 -6.49 -12.67
N ALA A 23 23.45 -6.52 -11.39
CA ALA A 23 23.25 -7.78 -10.68
C ALA A 23 21.96 -8.39 -11.24
N THR A 24 22.11 -9.40 -12.11
CA THR A 24 21.02 -10.20 -12.62
C THR A 24 20.24 -10.79 -11.46
N ASP A 25 18.91 -10.78 -11.60
CA ASP A 25 17.93 -11.27 -10.62
C ASP A 25 18.21 -12.71 -10.14
N GLU A 26 18.91 -13.51 -10.95
CA GLU A 26 19.38 -14.86 -10.62
C GLU A 26 20.39 -14.91 -9.46
N GLY A 27 21.24 -13.91 -9.30
CA GLY A 27 22.19 -13.83 -8.17
C GLY A 27 21.51 -13.60 -6.83
N ASN A 28 20.40 -12.87 -6.81
CA ASN A 28 19.60 -12.64 -5.62
C ASN A 28 18.75 -13.87 -5.23
N ILE A 29 18.25 -14.62 -6.22
CA ILE A 29 17.51 -15.87 -6.01
C ILE A 29 18.45 -16.97 -5.48
N ALA A 30 19.68 -17.07 -6.00
CA ALA A 30 20.67 -18.03 -5.53
C ALA A 30 21.17 -17.72 -4.11
N ARG A 31 21.36 -16.44 -3.77
CA ARG A 31 21.70 -16.01 -2.39
C ARG A 31 20.56 -16.21 -1.40
N ALA A 32 19.32 -16.02 -1.81
CA ALA A 32 18.14 -16.36 -1.01
C ALA A 32 18.12 -17.87 -0.71
N LYS A 33 18.29 -18.73 -1.73
CA LYS A 33 18.35 -20.20 -1.56
C LYS A 33 19.51 -20.67 -0.67
N ALA A 34 20.69 -20.07 -0.77
CA ALA A 34 21.86 -20.46 0.01
C ALA A 34 21.79 -20.05 1.51
N ARG A 35 21.05 -18.96 1.85
CA ARG A 35 20.79 -18.57 3.25
C ARG A 35 19.84 -19.51 3.98
N PHE A 36 18.97 -20.21 3.26
CA PHE A 36 17.98 -21.14 3.81
C PHE A 36 18.58 -22.45 4.35
N ALA A 37 19.88 -22.70 4.17
CA ALA A 37 20.52 -23.96 4.52
C ALA A 37 21.27 -24.00 5.86
N ARG A 38 21.24 -22.96 6.70
CA ARG A 38 21.97 -22.94 7.99
C ARG A 38 21.22 -22.21 9.09
N GLU A 39 20.65 -22.88 10.03
CA GLU A 39 20.95 -23.13 11.44
C GLU A 39 19.76 -23.80 12.18
N PRO A 40 19.98 -24.92 12.90
CA PRO A 40 18.94 -25.55 13.69
C PRO A 40 19.10 -25.17 15.16
N SER A 41 18.32 -24.22 15.68
CA SER A 41 18.04 -24.18 17.13
C SER A 41 17.08 -23.05 17.53
N ARG A 42 15.84 -23.08 17.08
CA ARG A 42 14.68 -22.57 17.82
C ARG A 42 13.54 -23.56 17.56
N GLN A 43 13.03 -24.16 18.64
CA GLN A 43 11.88 -25.05 18.56
C GLN A 43 10.76 -24.39 17.76
N PRO A 44 10.21 -25.03 16.70
CA PRO A 44 9.14 -24.44 15.92
C PRO A 44 7.92 -24.28 16.83
N LEU A 45 7.39 -23.05 16.88
CA LEU A 45 6.11 -22.76 17.49
C LEU A 45 5.05 -23.68 16.87
N SER A 46 4.49 -24.59 17.67
CA SER A 46 3.45 -25.51 17.23
C SER A 46 2.22 -24.74 16.78
N CYS A 47 1.85 -24.88 15.49
CA CYS A 47 0.61 -24.34 14.96
C CYS A 47 -0.57 -25.11 15.55
N LYS A 48 -1.14 -24.66 16.66
CA LYS A 48 -2.36 -25.22 17.23
C LYS A 48 -3.58 -24.55 16.59
N ARG A 49 -4.53 -25.34 16.09
CA ARG A 49 -5.89 -24.87 15.76
C ARG A 49 -6.55 -24.43 17.07
N GLY A 50 -6.92 -23.16 17.19
CA GLY A 50 -7.77 -22.69 18.28
C GLY A 50 -9.21 -23.16 18.05
N GLU A 51 -9.93 -23.37 19.14
CA GLU A 51 -11.35 -23.79 19.14
C GLU A 51 -12.30 -22.72 18.57
N ASP A 52 -11.83 -21.47 18.43
CA ASP A 52 -12.59 -20.34 17.90
C ASP A 52 -12.33 -20.14 16.39
N GLY A 53 -13.00 -20.89 15.52
CA GLY A 53 -12.99 -20.66 14.09
C GLY A 53 -11.60 -20.59 13.42
N ALA A 54 -11.52 -20.66 12.09
CA ALA A 54 -10.25 -20.53 11.39
C ALA A 54 -9.68 -19.11 11.51
N ARG A 55 -8.42 -18.98 11.97
CA ARG A 55 -7.76 -17.69 12.12
C ARG A 55 -7.01 -17.32 10.84
N VAL A 56 -7.23 -16.08 10.36
CA VAL A 56 -6.69 -15.57 9.09
C VAL A 56 -5.81 -14.38 9.33
N ALA A 57 -4.63 -14.35 8.69
CA ALA A 57 -3.71 -13.21 8.73
C ALA A 57 -4.03 -12.19 7.64
N LEU A 58 -4.00 -10.89 7.99
CA LEU A 58 -4.12 -9.76 7.08
C LEU A 58 -2.87 -8.88 7.17
N PHE A 59 -2.25 -8.57 6.02
CA PHE A 59 -1.02 -7.78 5.94
C PHE A 59 -1.24 -6.35 5.40
N ARG A 60 -2.50 -5.92 5.32
CA ARG A 60 -2.88 -4.58 4.90
C ARG A 60 -2.44 -3.52 5.90
N GLU A 61 -2.41 -2.27 5.45
CA GLU A 61 -2.33 -1.11 6.34
C GLU A 61 -3.45 -1.16 7.40
N ARG A 62 -3.18 -0.59 8.57
CA ARG A 62 -4.00 -0.78 9.80
C ARG A 62 -5.48 -0.48 9.61
N GLU A 63 -5.84 0.65 9.00
CA GLU A 63 -7.24 1.04 8.84
C GLU A 63 -7.97 0.15 7.82
N ASP A 64 -7.28 -0.17 6.71
CA ASP A 64 -7.80 -1.11 5.73
C ASP A 64 -7.94 -2.52 6.31
N ALA A 65 -6.98 -2.94 7.16
CA ALA A 65 -7.05 -4.22 7.85
C ALA A 65 -8.24 -4.29 8.81
N LYS A 66 -8.54 -3.21 9.54
CA LYS A 66 -9.72 -3.14 10.44
C LYS A 66 -11.03 -3.35 9.68
N ALA A 67 -11.18 -2.67 8.54
CA ALA A 67 -12.39 -2.78 7.72
C ALA A 67 -12.56 -4.20 7.14
N SER A 68 -11.48 -4.81 6.62
CA SER A 68 -11.47 -6.19 6.13
C SER A 68 -11.72 -7.19 7.25
N ALA A 69 -11.12 -7.00 8.42
CA ALA A 69 -11.30 -7.86 9.58
C ALA A 69 -12.74 -7.86 10.09
N ALA A 70 -13.41 -6.70 10.08
CA ALA A 70 -14.82 -6.63 10.47
C ALA A 70 -15.71 -7.46 9.54
N ARG A 71 -15.44 -7.44 8.22
CA ARG A 71 -16.15 -8.27 7.24
C ARG A 71 -15.86 -9.77 7.39
N LEU A 72 -14.59 -10.14 7.61
CA LEU A 72 -14.20 -11.53 7.84
C LEU A 72 -14.80 -12.12 9.12
N ARG A 73 -14.89 -11.32 10.19
CA ARG A 73 -15.54 -11.75 11.44
C ARG A 73 -17.03 -12.03 11.24
N LYS A 74 -17.73 -11.23 10.42
CA LYS A 74 -19.13 -11.52 10.04
C LYS A 74 -19.28 -12.83 9.26
N LEU A 75 -18.20 -13.31 8.62
CA LEU A 75 -18.14 -14.59 7.94
C LEU A 75 -17.67 -15.75 8.84
N GLY A 76 -17.49 -15.50 10.14
CA GLY A 76 -17.12 -16.52 11.13
C GLY A 76 -15.61 -16.75 11.27
N PHE A 77 -14.75 -15.90 10.69
CA PHE A 77 -13.31 -16.01 10.83
C PHE A 77 -12.78 -15.22 12.03
N SER A 78 -11.81 -15.77 12.73
CA SER A 78 -10.97 -15.00 13.62
C SER A 78 -9.82 -14.37 12.81
N VAL A 79 -9.40 -13.14 13.15
CA VAL A 79 -8.50 -12.35 12.30
C VAL A 79 -7.31 -11.80 13.07
N ALA A 80 -6.11 -12.04 12.55
CA ALA A 80 -4.87 -11.41 12.97
C ALA A 80 -4.52 -10.27 12.00
N CYS A 81 -4.60 -9.02 12.46
CA CYS A 81 -4.14 -7.87 11.69
C CYS A 81 -2.63 -7.70 11.92
N LEU A 82 -1.84 -7.95 10.89
CA LEU A 82 -0.37 -7.94 10.89
C LEU A 82 0.14 -6.98 9.81
N PRO A 83 -0.03 -5.66 9.98
CA PRO A 83 0.33 -4.71 8.93
C PRO A 83 1.80 -4.88 8.50
N ALA A 84 2.04 -4.97 7.21
CA ALA A 84 3.40 -4.96 6.64
C ALA A 84 3.83 -3.54 6.23
N ILE A 85 2.86 -2.63 6.15
CA ILE A 85 3.03 -1.23 5.74
C ILE A 85 2.35 -0.34 6.79
N GLU A 86 3.00 0.76 7.12
CA GLU A 86 2.46 1.85 7.95
C GLU A 86 2.30 3.11 7.12
N ILE A 87 1.18 3.80 7.30
CA ILE A 87 1.00 5.13 6.72
C ILE A 87 1.65 6.14 7.67
N ARG A 88 2.67 6.82 7.18
CA ARG A 88 3.32 7.94 7.86
C ARG A 88 2.78 9.23 7.30
N THR A 89 2.08 9.98 8.13
CA THR A 89 1.66 11.33 7.78
C THR A 89 2.86 12.26 7.72
N ARG A 90 2.79 13.28 6.89
CA ARG A 90 3.83 14.30 6.75
C ARG A 90 3.23 15.67 7.06
N SER A 91 4.02 16.57 7.60
CA SER A 91 3.63 17.97 7.69
C SER A 91 3.67 18.57 6.28
N VAL A 92 2.54 19.04 5.80
CA VAL A 92 2.44 19.71 4.51
C VAL A 92 2.69 21.23 4.69
N ARG A 93 3.42 21.82 3.75
CA ARG A 93 3.70 23.27 3.75
C ARG A 93 3.42 23.81 2.36
N PRO A 94 2.17 24.08 2.03
CA PRO A 94 1.81 24.68 0.75
C PRO A 94 2.45 26.05 0.61
N GLN A 95 2.87 26.41 -0.61
CA GLN A 95 3.47 27.72 -0.91
C GLN A 95 2.46 28.86 -0.82
N ARG A 96 1.17 28.54 -0.96
CA ARG A 96 0.05 29.50 -0.92
C ARG A 96 -0.94 29.13 0.17
N SER A 97 -1.63 30.11 0.73
CA SER A 97 -2.73 29.89 1.67
C SER A 97 -4.02 29.44 0.98
N ARG A 98 -4.20 29.82 -0.29
CA ARG A 98 -5.39 29.48 -1.09
C ARG A 98 -5.01 29.04 -2.49
N TYR A 99 -5.81 28.12 -3.03
CA TYR A 99 -5.71 27.58 -4.38
C TYR A 99 -7.07 27.65 -5.07
N ASP A 100 -7.08 27.70 -6.40
CA ASP A 100 -8.29 27.60 -7.20
C ASP A 100 -8.93 26.22 -7.06
N ALA A 101 -8.10 25.18 -6.80
CA ALA A 101 -8.56 23.85 -6.39
C ALA A 101 -7.54 23.15 -5.51
N VAL A 102 -8.03 22.29 -4.63
CA VAL A 102 -7.25 21.26 -3.92
C VAL A 102 -7.70 19.89 -4.44
N VAL A 103 -6.75 18.99 -4.64
CA VAL A 103 -6.98 17.64 -5.16
C VAL A 103 -6.46 16.61 -4.18
N ALA A 104 -7.23 15.55 -3.93
CA ALA A 104 -6.78 14.38 -3.19
C ALA A 104 -7.33 13.09 -3.80
N THR A 105 -6.48 12.06 -3.92
CA THR A 105 -6.85 10.75 -4.49
C THR A 105 -6.89 9.65 -3.43
N SER A 106 -6.69 9.98 -2.16
CA SER A 106 -6.73 9.05 -1.04
C SER A 106 -7.18 9.74 0.24
N ASP A 107 -7.96 9.03 1.05
CA ASP A 107 -8.36 9.43 2.40
C ASP A 107 -7.16 9.73 3.33
N LYS A 108 -6.01 9.11 3.06
CA LYS A 108 -4.75 9.28 3.83
C LYS A 108 -4.20 10.71 3.74
N ALA A 109 -4.51 11.44 2.68
CA ALA A 109 -4.07 12.83 2.49
C ALA A 109 -4.58 13.78 3.58
N PHE A 110 -5.73 13.47 4.18
CA PHE A 110 -6.37 14.32 5.20
C PHE A 110 -5.87 14.06 6.63
N HIS A 111 -4.90 13.18 6.82
CA HIS A 111 -4.24 12.96 8.11
C HIS A 111 -2.99 13.82 8.31
N ALA A 112 -2.58 14.54 7.28
CA ALA A 112 -1.41 15.41 7.33
C ALA A 112 -1.69 16.67 8.15
N ASP A 113 -0.67 17.12 8.90
CA ASP A 113 -0.68 18.40 9.59
C ASP A 113 -0.31 19.53 8.62
N GLY A 114 -0.86 20.74 8.82
CA GLY A 114 -0.54 21.92 8.01
C GLY A 114 -1.25 21.95 6.66
N ALA A 115 -2.37 21.22 6.52
CA ALA A 115 -3.21 21.33 5.33
C ALA A 115 -3.63 22.78 5.08
N PRO A 116 -3.85 23.19 3.81
CA PRO A 116 -4.30 24.53 3.50
C PRO A 116 -5.71 24.77 4.08
N ASP A 117 -6.12 26.03 4.10
CA ASP A 117 -7.45 26.42 4.50
C ASP A 117 -8.53 25.61 3.76
N THR A 118 -9.43 25.00 4.51
CA THR A 118 -10.56 24.21 4.00
C THR A 118 -11.55 25.02 3.16
N SER A 119 -11.37 26.34 3.05
CA SER A 119 -12.13 27.22 2.15
C SER A 119 -11.82 27.04 0.67
N SER A 120 -10.67 26.45 0.31
CA SER A 120 -10.33 26.14 -1.09
C SER A 120 -11.22 25.01 -1.62
N PRO A 121 -11.72 25.09 -2.87
CA PRO A 121 -12.55 24.05 -3.46
C PRO A 121 -11.82 22.72 -3.52
N LEU A 122 -12.40 21.65 -2.96
CA LEU A 122 -11.79 20.32 -2.92
C LEU A 122 -12.43 19.37 -3.94
N TYR A 123 -11.57 18.70 -4.72
CA TYR A 123 -11.94 17.65 -5.66
C TYR A 123 -11.24 16.34 -5.28
N VAL A 124 -11.97 15.23 -5.28
CA VAL A 124 -11.42 13.96 -4.80
C VAL A 124 -11.76 12.80 -5.72
N VAL A 125 -10.95 11.74 -5.64
CA VAL A 125 -11.25 10.44 -6.26
C VAL A 125 -11.76 9.48 -5.19
N GLY A 126 -12.92 8.87 -5.47
CA GLY A 126 -13.54 7.83 -4.64
C GLY A 126 -14.37 8.36 -3.47
N ALA A 127 -15.54 7.75 -3.26
CA ALA A 127 -16.48 8.13 -2.20
C ALA A 127 -15.85 8.08 -0.80
N ARG A 128 -14.97 7.09 -0.53
CA ARG A 128 -14.27 6.98 0.75
C ARG A 128 -13.38 8.20 1.03
N THR A 129 -12.70 8.71 0.00
CA THR A 129 -11.87 9.92 0.10
C THR A 129 -12.74 11.14 0.39
N GLY A 130 -13.90 11.25 -0.28
CA GLY A 130 -14.87 12.30 -0.04
C GLY A 130 -15.38 12.32 1.42
N HIS A 131 -15.85 11.18 1.92
CA HIS A 131 -16.32 11.07 3.30
C HIS A 131 -15.23 11.42 4.33
N ALA A 132 -13.99 11.02 4.06
CA ALA A 132 -12.87 11.35 4.94
C ALA A 132 -12.54 12.84 4.95
N ALA A 133 -12.70 13.53 3.83
CA ALA A 133 -12.55 14.98 3.70
C ALA A 133 -13.64 15.73 4.45
N GLU A 134 -14.91 15.35 4.23
CA GLU A 134 -16.07 15.95 4.89
C GLU A 134 -16.00 15.81 6.41
N ALA A 135 -15.57 14.65 6.91
CA ALA A 135 -15.36 14.40 8.33
C ALA A 135 -14.30 15.33 8.97
N ARG A 136 -13.49 16.02 8.14
CA ARG A 136 -12.48 17.00 8.55
C ARG A 136 -12.83 18.44 8.18
N GLY A 137 -14.07 18.69 7.85
CA GLY A 137 -14.60 20.03 7.58
C GLY A 137 -14.38 20.55 6.16
N TRP A 138 -13.88 19.70 5.25
CA TRP A 138 -13.78 20.08 3.85
C TRP A 138 -15.16 20.07 3.17
N ARG A 139 -15.33 21.00 2.22
CA ARG A 139 -16.46 20.98 1.30
C ARG A 139 -16.01 20.49 -0.06
N LEU A 140 -16.67 19.47 -0.58
CA LEU A 140 -16.42 18.99 -1.94
C LEU A 140 -17.00 19.99 -2.94
N ALA A 141 -16.21 20.33 -3.97
CA ALA A 141 -16.63 21.22 -5.06
C ALA A 141 -17.46 20.47 -6.11
N SER A 142 -17.35 19.15 -6.15
CA SER A 142 -18.13 18.24 -7.01
C SER A 142 -18.33 16.89 -6.30
N PRO A 143 -19.25 16.03 -6.76
CA PRO A 143 -19.28 14.64 -6.34
C PRO A 143 -17.91 13.98 -6.53
N PRO A 144 -17.50 13.02 -5.65
CA PRO A 144 -16.25 12.31 -5.81
C PRO A 144 -16.14 11.64 -7.17
N ALA A 145 -15.06 11.90 -7.92
CA ALA A 145 -14.78 11.25 -9.19
C ALA A 145 -14.56 9.75 -8.98
N ARG A 146 -14.91 8.93 -9.96
CA ARG A 146 -14.70 7.45 -9.93
C ARG A 146 -13.23 7.09 -10.10
N ASP A 147 -12.53 7.87 -10.91
CA ASP A 147 -11.12 7.66 -11.26
C ASP A 147 -10.40 9.00 -11.55
N ALA A 148 -9.12 8.90 -11.87
CA ALA A 148 -8.28 10.06 -12.15
C ALA A 148 -8.70 10.80 -13.44
N ASP A 149 -9.17 10.08 -14.45
CA ASP A 149 -9.57 10.67 -15.73
C ASP A 149 -10.84 11.50 -15.56
N GLU A 150 -11.80 11.02 -14.79
CA GLU A 150 -13.00 11.78 -14.45
C GLU A 150 -12.66 13.02 -13.61
N LEU A 151 -11.73 12.90 -12.65
CA LEU A 151 -11.25 14.03 -11.87
C LEU A 151 -10.67 15.12 -12.77
N VAL A 152 -9.79 14.75 -13.70
CA VAL A 152 -9.16 15.71 -14.64
C VAL A 152 -10.21 16.38 -15.52
N ARG A 153 -11.17 15.64 -16.08
CA ARG A 153 -12.27 16.22 -16.85
C ARG A 153 -13.12 17.19 -16.04
N THR A 154 -13.40 16.85 -14.78
CA THR A 154 -14.17 17.73 -13.88
C THR A 154 -13.40 19.03 -13.60
N LEU A 155 -12.12 18.96 -13.33
CA LEU A 155 -11.27 20.13 -13.15
C LEU A 155 -11.19 20.99 -14.42
N ALA A 156 -11.01 20.39 -15.58
CA ALA A 156 -10.94 21.10 -16.85
C ALA A 156 -12.24 21.82 -17.21
N SER A 157 -13.39 21.34 -16.75
CA SER A 157 -14.68 22.02 -16.94
C SER A 157 -14.94 23.14 -15.92
N ALA A 158 -14.34 23.04 -14.72
CA ALA A 158 -14.57 23.97 -13.60
C ALA A 158 -13.54 25.10 -13.53
N LEU A 159 -12.32 24.88 -14.01
CA LEU A 159 -11.19 25.78 -13.86
C LEU A 159 -10.70 26.31 -15.21
N LYS A 160 -10.11 27.50 -15.18
CA LYS A 160 -9.41 28.07 -16.33
C LYS A 160 -8.04 27.40 -16.52
N PRO A 161 -7.52 27.33 -17.77
CA PRO A 161 -6.15 26.91 -18.00
C PRO A 161 -5.16 27.72 -17.14
N GLY A 162 -4.17 27.06 -16.57
CA GLY A 162 -3.17 27.68 -15.69
C GLY A 162 -3.65 27.99 -14.28
N ALA A 163 -4.88 27.62 -13.88
CA ALA A 163 -5.36 27.76 -12.50
C ALA A 163 -4.42 27.08 -11.51
N SER A 164 -4.31 27.64 -10.30
CA SER A 164 -3.48 27.10 -9.23
C SER A 164 -4.14 25.90 -8.58
N VAL A 165 -3.49 24.73 -8.65
CA VAL A 165 -3.99 23.48 -8.09
C VAL A 165 -3.00 22.94 -7.07
N LEU A 166 -3.46 22.64 -5.87
CA LEU A 166 -2.69 21.91 -4.87
C LEU A 166 -3.07 20.43 -4.90
N TYR A 167 -2.10 19.56 -5.15
CA TYR A 167 -2.31 18.12 -5.06
C TYR A 167 -1.75 17.56 -3.76
N LEU A 168 -2.63 17.18 -2.83
CA LEU A 168 -2.28 16.45 -1.60
C LEU A 168 -2.05 14.98 -1.93
N ALA A 169 -0.80 14.61 -2.16
CA ALA A 169 -0.42 13.33 -2.73
C ALA A 169 0.22 12.38 -1.71
N GLY A 170 0.16 11.08 -1.99
CA GLY A 170 1.06 10.12 -1.37
C GLY A 170 2.44 10.17 -2.04
N ARG A 171 3.50 9.74 -1.33
CA ARG A 171 4.84 9.56 -1.93
C ARG A 171 4.79 8.57 -3.09
N ASP A 172 4.17 7.41 -2.85
CA ASP A 172 4.01 6.35 -3.84
C ASP A 172 2.73 6.62 -4.66
N ARG A 173 2.80 7.50 -5.64
CA ARG A 173 1.69 7.89 -6.51
C ARG A 173 1.93 7.52 -7.97
N LYS A 174 0.87 7.47 -8.74
CA LYS A 174 0.97 7.25 -10.19
C LYS A 174 1.38 8.56 -10.88
N GLU A 175 2.50 8.56 -11.59
CA GLU A 175 3.03 9.72 -12.35
C GLU A 175 2.03 10.25 -13.39
N ALA A 176 1.19 9.37 -13.95
CA ALA A 176 0.20 9.75 -14.96
C ALA A 176 -0.77 10.84 -14.48
N ILE A 177 -1.22 10.81 -13.22
CA ILE A 177 -2.11 11.85 -12.67
C ILE A 177 -1.38 13.18 -12.58
N GLU A 178 -0.14 13.15 -12.10
CA GLU A 178 0.71 14.33 -11.97
C GLU A 178 0.98 14.98 -13.32
N ALA A 179 1.38 14.19 -14.31
CA ALA A 179 1.64 14.67 -15.66
C ALA A 179 0.39 15.29 -16.31
N THR A 180 -0.77 14.66 -16.16
CA THR A 180 -2.02 15.15 -16.73
C THR A 180 -2.47 16.46 -16.09
N LEU A 181 -2.40 16.57 -14.76
CA LEU A 181 -2.73 17.80 -14.06
C LEU A 181 -1.75 18.94 -14.41
N SER A 182 -0.45 18.67 -14.41
CA SER A 182 0.59 19.66 -14.71
C SER A 182 0.57 20.15 -16.16
N GLY A 183 0.02 19.37 -17.08
CA GLY A 183 -0.19 19.78 -18.47
C GLY A 183 -1.28 20.82 -18.65
N ALA A 184 -2.23 20.95 -17.73
CA ALA A 184 -3.38 21.83 -17.82
C ALA A 184 -3.38 22.98 -16.81
N PHE A 185 -2.72 22.79 -15.67
CA PHE A 185 -2.80 23.69 -14.51
C PHE A 185 -1.44 24.01 -13.91
N GLY A 186 -1.35 25.08 -13.12
CA GLY A 186 -0.21 25.39 -12.26
C GLY A 186 -0.25 24.52 -11.00
N VAL A 187 0.31 23.29 -11.05
CA VAL A 187 0.18 22.29 -9.98
C VAL A 187 1.33 22.42 -8.99
N GLU A 188 0.97 22.56 -7.73
CA GLU A 188 1.85 22.31 -6.60
C GLU A 188 1.53 20.94 -6.00
N ILE A 189 2.55 20.08 -5.87
CA ILE A 189 2.40 18.75 -5.30
C ILE A 189 3.04 18.73 -3.93
N VAL A 190 2.27 18.32 -2.93
CA VAL A 190 2.76 18.17 -1.56
C VAL A 190 2.54 16.72 -1.10
N GLU A 191 3.62 16.11 -0.63
CA GLU A 191 3.53 14.77 -0.05
C GLU A 191 2.88 14.83 1.33
N ALA A 192 1.59 14.48 1.40
CA ALA A 192 0.81 14.46 2.63
C ALA A 192 1.06 13.19 3.46
N TYR A 193 1.42 12.09 2.81
CA TYR A 193 1.69 10.81 3.48
C TYR A 193 2.64 9.93 2.67
N ALA A 194 3.18 8.92 3.34
CA ALA A 194 3.96 7.86 2.70
C ALA A 194 3.56 6.50 3.25
N ALA A 195 3.51 5.49 2.38
CA ALA A 195 3.32 4.10 2.76
C ALA A 195 4.70 3.47 3.02
N GLU A 196 5.12 3.39 4.28
CA GLU A 196 6.43 2.90 4.67
C GLU A 196 6.39 1.43 5.08
N ALA A 197 7.41 0.66 4.70
CA ALA A 197 7.58 -0.70 5.15
C ALA A 197 7.84 -0.72 6.66
N ARG A 198 7.19 -1.60 7.40
CA ARG A 198 7.52 -1.85 8.80
C ARG A 198 8.88 -2.53 8.90
N ALA A 199 9.64 -2.16 9.92
CA ALA A 199 10.94 -2.78 10.18
C ALA A 199 10.81 -4.18 10.79
N ALA A 200 9.85 -4.38 11.69
CA ALA A 200 9.62 -5.64 12.39
C ALA A 200 8.17 -5.76 12.88
N TRP A 201 7.72 -6.98 13.09
CA TRP A 201 6.55 -7.27 13.92
C TRP A 201 6.94 -7.35 15.39
N THR A 202 6.01 -6.99 16.27
CA THR A 202 6.16 -7.23 17.71
C THR A 202 6.12 -8.74 18.01
N PRO A 203 6.67 -9.19 19.14
CA PRO A 203 6.56 -10.59 19.53
C PRO A 203 5.11 -11.11 19.62
N ALA A 204 4.15 -10.24 19.95
CA ALA A 204 2.73 -10.59 20.00
C ALA A 204 2.16 -10.81 18.59
N GLU A 205 2.52 -9.97 17.62
CA GLU A 205 2.15 -10.13 16.22
C GLU A 205 2.74 -11.41 15.62
N ALA A 206 4.01 -11.69 15.88
CA ALA A 206 4.67 -12.92 15.42
C ALA A 206 3.98 -14.18 15.98
N ARG A 207 3.65 -14.21 17.29
CA ARG A 207 2.87 -15.30 17.88
C ARG A 207 1.47 -15.41 17.27
N SER A 208 0.85 -14.28 16.95
CA SER A 208 -0.46 -14.25 16.32
C SER A 208 -0.43 -14.88 14.92
N LEU A 209 0.63 -14.65 14.13
CA LEU A 209 0.82 -15.32 12.84
C LEU A 209 0.91 -16.83 12.99
N ALA A 210 1.67 -17.33 13.97
CA ALA A 210 1.85 -18.76 14.19
C ALA A 210 0.53 -19.51 14.50
N SER A 211 -0.51 -18.80 14.93
CA SER A 211 -1.86 -19.36 15.16
C SER A 211 -2.79 -19.28 13.95
N CYS A 212 -2.35 -18.68 12.84
CA CYS A 212 -3.16 -18.57 11.62
C CYS A 212 -3.08 -19.83 10.78
N VAL A 213 -4.16 -20.12 10.02
CA VAL A 213 -4.23 -21.23 9.05
C VAL A 213 -4.19 -20.73 7.60
N ALA A 214 -4.53 -19.47 7.37
CA ALA A 214 -4.52 -18.82 6.07
C ALA A 214 -4.05 -17.37 6.15
N ALA A 215 -3.66 -16.82 5.00
CA ALA A 215 -3.22 -15.44 4.83
C ALA A 215 -3.85 -14.84 3.59
N LEU A 216 -4.31 -13.59 3.68
CA LEU A 216 -4.86 -12.83 2.56
C LEU A 216 -3.87 -11.77 2.09
N HIS A 217 -3.60 -11.75 0.78
CA HIS A 217 -2.65 -10.86 0.12
C HIS A 217 -3.36 -9.98 -0.90
N TYR A 218 -3.30 -8.67 -0.69
CA TYR A 218 -4.00 -7.65 -1.49
C TYR A 218 -3.09 -6.94 -2.50
N SER A 219 -1.78 -6.95 -2.27
CA SER A 219 -0.79 -6.33 -3.15
C SER A 219 0.54 -7.07 -3.12
N ARG A 220 1.25 -7.07 -4.25
CA ARG A 220 2.59 -7.63 -4.39
C ARG A 220 3.54 -7.11 -3.31
N ARG A 221 3.58 -5.78 -3.13
CA ARG A 221 4.45 -5.12 -2.13
C ARG A 221 4.17 -5.61 -0.71
N SER A 222 2.90 -5.69 -0.30
CA SER A 222 2.58 -6.17 1.06
C SER A 222 2.89 -7.65 1.26
N ALA A 223 2.75 -8.48 0.22
CA ALA A 223 3.13 -9.90 0.25
C ALA A 223 4.65 -10.08 0.44
N GLN A 224 5.48 -9.34 -0.31
CA GLN A 224 6.93 -9.32 -0.16
C GLN A 224 7.37 -8.89 1.24
N LEU A 225 6.78 -7.79 1.74
CA LEU A 225 7.11 -7.26 3.06
C LEU A 225 6.68 -8.20 4.18
N ALA A 226 5.51 -8.85 4.06
CA ALA A 226 5.04 -9.83 5.03
C ALA A 226 5.99 -11.04 5.14
N ALA A 227 6.52 -11.53 4.00
CA ALA A 227 7.51 -12.60 3.98
C ALA A 227 8.80 -12.20 4.71
N ARG A 228 9.33 -11.00 4.44
CA ARG A 228 10.53 -10.46 5.14
C ARG A 228 10.30 -10.30 6.64
N LEU A 229 9.13 -9.79 7.03
CA LEU A 229 8.78 -9.62 8.43
C LEU A 229 8.64 -10.95 9.15
N ALA A 230 8.12 -11.99 8.47
CA ALA A 230 8.04 -13.33 9.01
C ALA A 230 9.44 -13.94 9.23
N GLU A 231 10.37 -13.74 8.29
CA GLU A 231 11.78 -14.12 8.41
C GLU A 231 12.43 -13.40 9.59
N THR A 232 12.34 -12.06 9.63
CA THR A 232 12.91 -11.22 10.70
C THR A 232 12.39 -11.60 12.08
N ALA A 233 11.10 -11.96 12.17
CA ALA A 233 10.46 -12.36 13.42
C ALA A 233 10.70 -13.83 13.80
N GLY A 234 11.40 -14.62 12.97
CA GLY A 234 11.67 -16.04 13.21
C GLY A 234 10.44 -16.94 13.13
N VAL A 235 9.41 -16.51 12.38
CA VAL A 235 8.15 -17.28 12.17
C VAL A 235 7.93 -17.66 10.72
N GLU A 236 8.97 -17.63 9.92
CA GLU A 236 8.94 -17.95 8.49
C GLU A 236 8.36 -19.34 8.21
N ALA A 237 8.79 -20.36 8.93
CA ALA A 237 8.27 -21.70 8.77
C ALA A 237 6.76 -21.80 9.00
N CYS A 238 6.21 -20.98 9.88
CA CYS A 238 4.75 -20.86 10.07
C CYS A 238 4.12 -20.12 8.90
N PHE A 239 4.74 -19.03 8.43
CA PHE A 239 4.27 -18.26 7.27
C PHE A 239 4.17 -19.14 6.01
N LEU A 240 5.22 -19.87 5.67
CA LEU A 240 5.28 -20.73 4.47
C LEU A 240 4.23 -21.87 4.49
N LYS A 241 3.77 -22.30 5.66
CA LYS A 241 2.75 -23.36 5.82
C LYS A 241 1.32 -22.85 5.68
N LEU A 242 1.08 -21.54 5.69
CA LEU A 242 -0.24 -20.98 5.54
C LEU A 242 -0.84 -21.30 4.17
N LYS A 243 -2.17 -21.30 4.08
CA LYS A 243 -2.88 -21.20 2.81
C LYS A 243 -2.87 -19.71 2.39
N HIS A 244 -2.10 -19.37 1.37
CA HIS A 244 -2.00 -18.02 0.85
C HIS A 244 -3.07 -17.79 -0.20
N VAL A 245 -3.99 -16.86 0.04
CA VAL A 245 -5.01 -16.43 -0.93
C VAL A 245 -4.64 -15.05 -1.43
N CYS A 246 -4.40 -14.94 -2.75
CA CYS A 246 -3.88 -13.75 -3.40
C CYS A 246 -4.93 -13.08 -4.28
N MET A 247 -4.94 -11.75 -4.32
CA MET A 247 -5.83 -10.94 -5.15
C MET A 247 -5.63 -11.20 -6.64
N SER A 248 -4.39 -11.46 -7.08
CA SER A 248 -4.01 -11.69 -8.48
C SER A 248 -2.74 -12.54 -8.58
N ARG A 249 -2.37 -12.91 -9.82
CA ARG A 249 -1.10 -13.62 -10.10
C ARG A 249 0.12 -12.80 -9.71
N ASP A 250 0.13 -11.50 -10.01
CA ASP A 250 1.21 -10.58 -9.63
C ASP A 250 1.44 -10.57 -8.09
N VAL A 251 0.36 -10.63 -7.32
CA VAL A 251 0.42 -10.71 -5.84
C VAL A 251 0.99 -12.05 -5.37
N ALA A 252 0.79 -13.13 -6.12
CA ALA A 252 1.27 -14.47 -5.78
C ALA A 252 2.77 -14.70 -6.06
N GLU A 253 3.35 -14.01 -7.05
CA GLU A 253 4.73 -14.20 -7.49
C GLU A 253 5.78 -14.17 -6.37
N PRO A 254 5.81 -13.17 -5.47
CA PRO A 254 6.80 -13.14 -4.39
C PRO A 254 6.68 -14.32 -3.42
N LEU A 255 5.48 -14.86 -3.24
CA LEU A 255 5.24 -16.04 -2.39
C LEU A 255 5.72 -17.33 -3.05
N GLN A 256 5.51 -17.44 -4.36
CA GLN A 256 6.05 -18.54 -5.17
C GLN A 256 7.57 -18.55 -5.14
N ALA A 257 8.20 -17.38 -5.28
CA ALA A 257 9.65 -17.23 -5.29
C ALA A 257 10.32 -17.70 -3.98
N ILE A 258 9.64 -17.59 -2.84
CA ILE A 258 10.14 -18.06 -1.54
C ILE A 258 9.70 -19.50 -1.21
N GLY A 259 9.01 -20.19 -2.11
CA GLY A 259 8.61 -21.58 -1.94
C GLY A 259 7.39 -21.80 -1.04
N ALA A 260 6.49 -20.82 -0.91
CA ALA A 260 5.21 -21.04 -0.24
C ALA A 260 4.37 -22.09 -1.01
N GLY A 261 4.02 -23.19 -0.34
CA GLY A 261 3.50 -24.38 -1.03
C GLY A 261 2.00 -24.37 -1.34
N ARG A 262 1.21 -23.48 -0.74
CA ARG A 262 -0.26 -23.48 -0.84
C ARG A 262 -0.77 -22.11 -1.23
N ILE A 263 -0.69 -21.79 -2.52
CA ILE A 263 -1.10 -20.48 -3.06
C ILE A 263 -2.32 -20.67 -3.94
N SER A 264 -3.34 -19.87 -3.71
CA SER A 264 -4.52 -19.76 -4.56
C SER A 264 -4.80 -18.31 -4.93
N ILE A 265 -5.45 -18.11 -6.07
CA ILE A 265 -5.72 -16.79 -6.64
C ILE A 265 -7.23 -16.59 -6.69
N ALA A 266 -7.70 -15.39 -6.33
CA ALA A 266 -9.10 -15.02 -6.46
C ALA A 266 -9.53 -14.97 -7.95
N GLU A 267 -10.75 -15.39 -8.24
CA GLU A 267 -11.30 -15.31 -9.60
C GLU A 267 -11.48 -13.86 -10.07
N THR A 268 -11.96 -13.00 -9.15
CA THR A 268 -12.08 -11.56 -9.38
C THR A 268 -11.07 -10.82 -8.49
N PRO A 269 -10.37 -9.79 -9.02
CA PRO A 269 -9.34 -9.07 -8.27
C PRO A 269 -9.95 -8.02 -7.31
N ASP A 270 -10.91 -8.46 -6.52
CA ASP A 270 -11.59 -7.68 -5.49
C ASP A 270 -11.67 -8.43 -4.17
N GLU A 271 -12.09 -7.74 -3.11
CA GLU A 271 -12.14 -8.33 -1.78
C GLU A 271 -13.22 -9.43 -1.66
N ALA A 272 -14.30 -9.33 -2.41
CA ALA A 272 -15.36 -10.34 -2.41
C ALA A 272 -14.84 -11.64 -3.03
N GLY A 273 -14.12 -11.57 -4.15
CA GLY A 273 -13.45 -12.71 -4.79
C GLY A 273 -12.41 -13.35 -3.87
N LEU A 274 -11.62 -12.51 -3.17
CA LEU A 274 -10.62 -12.98 -2.21
C LEU A 274 -11.27 -13.75 -1.05
N PHE A 275 -12.38 -13.26 -0.50
CA PHE A 275 -13.10 -13.93 0.59
C PHE A 275 -13.83 -15.20 0.12
N ARG A 276 -14.36 -15.22 -1.10
CA ARG A 276 -14.94 -16.41 -1.70
C ARG A 276 -13.88 -17.52 -1.81
N ARG A 277 -12.71 -17.18 -2.37
CA ARG A 277 -11.60 -18.12 -2.51
C ARG A 277 -11.10 -18.64 -1.17
N LEU A 278 -11.01 -17.76 -0.15
CA LEU A 278 -10.66 -18.18 1.21
C LEU A 278 -11.63 -19.24 1.76
N ARG A 279 -12.94 -19.06 1.55
CA ARG A 279 -13.95 -20.02 2.02
C ARG A 279 -13.82 -21.37 1.32
N GLU A 280 -13.57 -21.38 0.03
CA GLU A 280 -13.32 -22.61 -0.75
C GLU A 280 -12.10 -23.36 -0.22
N GLU A 281 -10.99 -22.65 -0.01
CA GLU A 281 -9.74 -23.22 0.50
C GLU A 281 -9.86 -23.79 1.92
N LEU A 282 -10.73 -23.24 2.75
CA LEU A 282 -10.91 -23.69 4.13
C LEU A 282 -12.04 -24.70 4.31
N GLY A 283 -12.67 -25.14 3.18
CA GLY A 283 -13.68 -26.18 3.19
C GLY A 283 -15.02 -25.73 3.75
N GLY A 284 -15.60 -24.69 3.13
CA GLY A 284 -16.99 -24.24 3.37
C GLY A 284 -17.43 -24.27 4.83
N PHE A 285 -17.17 -23.22 5.60
CA PHE A 285 -17.87 -23.05 6.87
C PHE A 285 -19.37 -23.04 6.60
N PRO A 286 -20.18 -23.77 7.38
CA PRO A 286 -21.61 -23.77 7.20
C PRO A 286 -22.11 -22.33 7.24
N SER A 287 -22.92 -21.95 6.28
CA SER A 287 -23.69 -20.70 6.32
C SER A 287 -24.36 -20.62 7.68
N LEU A 288 -24.07 -19.57 8.45
CA LEU A 288 -24.84 -19.23 9.65
C LEU A 288 -26.32 -19.27 9.24
N GLY A 289 -27.06 -20.14 9.88
CA GLY A 289 -28.39 -20.64 9.53
C GLY A 289 -29.29 -19.55 8.97
N SER A 290 -29.94 -19.86 7.87
CA SER A 290 -31.30 -19.39 7.59
C SER A 290 -32.15 -19.81 8.77
N SER A 291 -32.32 -18.95 9.75
CA SER A 291 -33.45 -19.06 10.68
C SER A 291 -34.72 -18.98 9.83
N ARG A 292 -35.33 -20.12 9.61
CA ARG A 292 -36.72 -20.19 9.14
C ARG A 292 -37.55 -19.50 10.23
N ILE A 293 -38.18 -18.41 9.85
CA ILE A 293 -39.40 -17.91 10.51
C ILE A 293 -40.58 -18.61 9.88
#